data_230e6efe484759c855abae8530524992
#
_entry.id   230e6efe484759c855abae8530524992
#
_cell.length_a   1.000
_cell.length_b   1.000
_cell.length_c   1.000
_cell.angle_alpha   90.00
_cell.angle_beta   90.00
_cell.angle_gamma   90.00
#
_symmetry.space_group_name_H-M   'P 1'
#
loop_
_entity.id
_entity.type
_entity.pdbx_description
1 polymer ?
#
loop_
_entity_poly.entity_id
_entity_poly.type
_entity_poly.pdbx_seq_one_letter_code
_entity_poly.pdbx_strand_id
1 'polypeptide(L)'
;MLLLVAALGLARGQAADWPHFLGPTSDGISTETGLLSAWPSGGPKVLWKKQIGTGYSAPAIRDGRLVLFHRVKNEEIVQAFDVKTAKPLWQHSYPTRYRDPFGYNNGPRCSPLLTEKHCFTYGAEGVLHCLDVKTGKPVWQRKTSEEFQIPEAFFGVGASPVLEGDLLIVMVGGQPNSTMVAFNKDTGKTVWESVGQKTWEGKSAIGWPGEPLVRWNSFEKLASYATPTLATVNGKRMLFSLTRQGLVGMNPKDGSVLFSRWFRSRVNESVNAANPVVSGNRVFCSGAYYGVGSFLLEVGGDGKSFTEVWSTKQRRKTNRRAEAALEIHWTTPILHDGHLYAFSGRNEPDSLFRCVELATGKVKWSREESWRAYTTKQPNVYGRGSAVLAEGKLFVLGEGGLLGLFEANPAKPVELGRHQVPELKYPCWAAPILSDKRLYVRSEDYLICFDIAK
;
A
#
# COMPACT_ATOMS: atom_id res chain seq x y z
N MET A 1 46.68 -11.96 -38.79
CA MET A 1 45.71 -12.80 -38.08
C MET A 1 45.54 -12.20 -36.66
N LEU A 2 44.66 -11.22 -36.52
CA LEU A 2 44.40 -10.54 -35.23
C LEU A 2 43.28 -11.32 -34.51
N LEU A 3 43.58 -11.86 -33.34
CA LEU A 3 42.61 -12.46 -32.45
C LEU A 3 41.89 -11.32 -31.69
N LEU A 4 40.61 -11.15 -32.01
CA LEU A 4 39.69 -10.34 -31.18
C LEU A 4 39.30 -11.15 -29.95
N VAL A 5 39.82 -10.81 -28.78
CA VAL A 5 39.34 -11.32 -27.50
C VAL A 5 38.08 -10.53 -27.12
N ALA A 6 36.93 -11.11 -27.34
CA ALA A 6 35.68 -10.57 -26.84
C ALA A 6 35.63 -10.74 -25.29
N ALA A 7 35.81 -9.65 -24.57
CA ALA A 7 35.56 -9.62 -23.14
C ALA A 7 34.03 -9.74 -22.89
N LEU A 8 33.56 -10.93 -22.53
CA LEU A 8 32.26 -11.12 -21.97
C LEU A 8 32.25 -10.46 -20.58
N GLY A 9 31.81 -9.21 -20.56
CA GLY A 9 31.45 -8.52 -19.33
C GLY A 9 30.28 -9.30 -18.68
N LEU A 10 30.53 -10.03 -17.61
CA LEU A 10 29.51 -10.52 -16.70
C LEU A 10 28.75 -9.28 -16.18
N ALA A 11 27.59 -8.99 -16.78
CA ALA A 11 26.63 -8.07 -16.20
C ALA A 11 26.29 -8.65 -14.81
N ARG A 12 26.90 -8.08 -13.77
CA ARG A 12 26.42 -8.30 -12.40
C ARG A 12 24.96 -7.87 -12.42
N GLY A 13 24.04 -8.82 -12.29
CA GLY A 13 22.64 -8.54 -12.15
C GLY A 13 22.50 -7.50 -11.03
N GLN A 14 22.04 -6.31 -11.39
CA GLN A 14 21.81 -5.24 -10.44
C GLN A 14 20.71 -5.78 -9.52
N ALA A 15 20.97 -5.77 -8.21
CA ALA A 15 20.00 -6.22 -7.22
C ALA A 15 18.66 -5.52 -7.50
N ALA A 16 17.57 -6.27 -7.54
CA ALA A 16 16.27 -5.69 -7.87
C ALA A 16 15.85 -4.75 -6.74
N ASP A 17 15.80 -3.46 -7.03
CA ASP A 17 15.37 -2.43 -6.09
C ASP A 17 13.87 -2.60 -5.75
N TRP A 18 13.50 -2.20 -4.53
CA TRP A 18 12.11 -2.04 -4.06
C TRP A 18 11.90 -0.61 -3.56
N PRO A 19 11.89 0.38 -4.47
CA PRO A 19 12.15 1.77 -4.12
C PRO A 19 10.99 2.50 -3.42
N HIS A 20 9.80 1.93 -3.41
CA HIS A 20 8.61 2.51 -2.81
C HIS A 20 7.55 1.45 -2.46
N PHE A 21 6.41 1.90 -1.94
CA PHE A 21 5.31 1.02 -1.55
C PHE A 21 4.85 0.13 -2.71
N LEU A 22 4.78 -1.17 -2.46
CA LEU A 22 4.46 -2.24 -3.42
C LEU A 22 5.45 -2.39 -4.59
N GLY A 23 6.69 -1.91 -4.44
CA GLY A 23 7.80 -2.18 -5.36
C GLY A 23 7.82 -1.33 -6.61
N PRO A 24 8.70 -1.65 -7.56
CA PRO A 24 9.02 -0.78 -8.69
C PRO A 24 7.83 -0.50 -9.63
N THR A 25 6.85 -1.38 -9.65
CA THR A 25 5.62 -1.26 -10.46
C THR A 25 4.38 -0.89 -9.62
N SER A 26 4.53 -0.70 -8.31
CA SER A 26 3.45 -0.36 -7.34
C SER A 26 2.30 -1.38 -7.30
N ASP A 27 2.56 -2.63 -7.61
CA ASP A 27 1.56 -3.71 -7.70
C ASP A 27 1.88 -4.93 -6.82
N GLY A 28 3.00 -4.89 -6.09
CA GLY A 28 3.45 -6.00 -5.25
C GLY A 28 4.04 -7.17 -6.03
N ILE A 29 4.49 -6.95 -7.28
CA ILE A 29 5.06 -7.98 -8.13
C ILE A 29 6.56 -7.77 -8.31
N SER A 30 7.35 -8.82 -8.12
CA SER A 30 8.77 -8.87 -8.41
C SER A 30 9.04 -9.70 -9.67
N THR A 31 9.98 -9.25 -10.48
CA THR A 31 10.47 -9.99 -11.66
C THR A 31 11.63 -10.92 -11.33
N GLU A 32 12.00 -11.04 -10.08
CA GLU A 32 13.08 -11.91 -9.65
C GLU A 32 12.76 -13.39 -9.86
N THR A 33 13.79 -14.16 -10.16
CA THR A 33 13.73 -15.59 -10.46
C THR A 33 14.76 -16.38 -9.66
N GLY A 34 14.63 -17.72 -9.65
CA GLY A 34 15.50 -18.61 -8.87
C GLY A 34 15.19 -18.56 -7.38
N LEU A 35 13.91 -18.49 -7.05
CA LEU A 35 13.40 -18.43 -5.68
C LEU A 35 12.94 -19.82 -5.19
N LEU A 36 12.91 -20.00 -3.88
CA LEU A 36 12.42 -21.23 -3.25
C LEU A 36 11.05 -21.65 -3.80
N SER A 37 10.89 -22.94 -4.07
CA SER A 37 9.63 -23.53 -4.52
C SER A 37 8.76 -24.08 -3.40
N ALA A 38 9.33 -24.25 -2.20
CA ALA A 38 8.67 -24.61 -0.96
C ALA A 38 9.51 -24.10 0.21
N TRP A 39 8.92 -23.94 1.39
CA TRP A 39 9.71 -23.64 2.58
C TRP A 39 10.51 -24.87 3.00
N PRO A 40 11.80 -24.72 3.34
CA PRO A 40 12.58 -25.77 3.99
C PRO A 40 11.96 -26.18 5.33
N SER A 41 12.32 -27.36 5.82
CA SER A 41 12.01 -27.76 7.18
C SER A 41 12.58 -26.71 8.17
N GLY A 42 11.72 -26.13 8.99
CA GLY A 42 12.10 -25.01 9.90
C GLY A 42 11.97 -23.61 9.31
N GLY A 43 11.48 -23.47 8.06
CA GLY A 43 11.25 -22.19 7.40
C GLY A 43 12.44 -21.67 6.58
N PRO A 44 12.31 -20.48 5.96
CA PRO A 44 13.41 -19.86 5.22
C PRO A 44 14.54 -19.40 6.16
N LYS A 45 15.77 -19.43 5.67
CA LYS A 45 16.95 -19.05 6.45
C LYS A 45 16.94 -17.58 6.80
N VAL A 46 17.05 -17.25 8.08
CA VAL A 46 17.25 -15.87 8.56
C VAL A 46 18.67 -15.43 8.24
N LEU A 47 18.81 -14.35 7.47
CA LEU A 47 20.11 -13.71 7.21
C LEU A 47 20.48 -12.73 8.32
N TRP A 48 19.51 -11.92 8.72
CA TRP A 48 19.64 -11.03 9.86
C TRP A 48 18.28 -10.64 10.42
N LYS A 49 18.26 -10.22 11.68
CA LYS A 49 17.10 -9.63 12.35
C LYS A 49 17.52 -8.40 13.11
N LYS A 50 16.64 -7.41 13.17
CA LYS A 50 16.90 -6.15 13.83
C LYS A 50 15.69 -5.71 14.63
N GLN A 51 15.93 -5.33 15.87
CA GLN A 51 14.94 -4.65 16.69
C GLN A 51 14.75 -3.24 16.16
N ILE A 52 13.50 -2.81 16.01
CA ILE A 52 13.07 -1.53 15.44
C ILE A 52 12.03 -0.88 16.33
N GLY A 53 11.62 0.32 15.98
CA GLY A 53 10.49 1.00 16.60
C GLY A 53 9.16 0.69 15.89
N THR A 54 8.09 1.17 16.49
CA THR A 54 6.72 0.90 16.06
C THR A 54 6.35 1.60 14.75
N GLY A 55 5.32 1.11 14.07
CA GLY A 55 4.78 1.62 12.81
C GLY A 55 4.39 0.51 11.84
N TYR A 56 3.64 0.88 10.80
CA TYR A 56 3.19 -0.02 9.73
C TYR A 56 3.84 0.26 8.37
N SER A 57 4.80 1.18 8.34
CA SER A 57 5.57 1.49 7.14
C SER A 57 6.39 0.28 6.69
N ALA A 58 6.17 -0.20 5.48
CA ALA A 58 7.07 -1.15 4.85
C ALA A 58 8.40 -0.45 4.50
N PRO A 59 9.56 -1.10 4.62
CA PRO A 59 10.82 -0.51 4.20
C PRO A 59 10.87 -0.33 2.68
N ALA A 60 11.81 0.50 2.21
CA ALA A 60 12.13 0.64 0.80
C ALA A 60 13.62 0.34 0.58
N ILE A 61 13.96 -0.22 -0.58
CA ILE A 61 15.33 -0.60 -0.92
C ILE A 61 15.74 0.03 -2.25
N ARG A 62 16.89 0.70 -2.26
CA ARG A 62 17.52 1.20 -3.47
C ARG A 62 19.04 1.24 -3.33
N ASP A 63 19.76 0.81 -4.38
CA ASP A 63 21.21 0.88 -4.46
C ASP A 63 21.93 0.34 -3.21
N GLY A 64 21.49 -0.82 -2.70
CA GLY A 64 22.05 -1.48 -1.52
C GLY A 64 21.71 -0.81 -0.17
N ARG A 65 20.83 0.19 -0.16
CA ARG A 65 20.30 0.83 1.05
C ARG A 65 18.88 0.35 1.31
N LEU A 66 18.65 -0.11 2.53
CA LEU A 66 17.31 -0.32 3.06
C LEU A 66 16.96 0.88 3.94
N VAL A 67 15.86 1.56 3.63
CA VAL A 67 15.36 2.69 4.43
C VAL A 67 14.08 2.26 5.14
N LEU A 68 14.08 2.39 6.45
CA LEU A 68 12.94 2.13 7.32
C LEU A 68 12.44 3.43 7.93
N PHE A 69 11.13 3.60 7.97
CA PHE A 69 10.48 4.68 8.70
C PHE A 69 9.69 4.11 9.88
N HIS A 70 10.02 4.50 11.09
CA HIS A 70 9.46 3.95 12.33
C HIS A 70 9.43 5.01 13.44
N ARG A 71 8.86 4.67 14.58
CA ARG A 71 8.80 5.55 15.74
C ARG A 71 9.42 4.91 16.98
N VAL A 72 10.23 5.67 17.69
CA VAL A 72 10.74 5.31 19.02
C VAL A 72 10.34 6.42 19.99
N LYS A 73 9.60 6.09 21.03
CA LYS A 73 9.05 7.07 22.01
C LYS A 73 8.25 8.17 21.30
N ASN A 74 8.72 9.41 21.35
CA ASN A 74 8.08 10.58 20.77
C ASN A 74 8.82 11.12 19.54
N GLU A 75 9.59 10.29 18.85
CA GLU A 75 10.30 10.65 17.63
C GLU A 75 9.96 9.72 16.49
N GLU A 76 9.58 10.25 15.35
CA GLU A 76 9.58 9.54 14.08
C GLU A 76 11.00 9.52 13.53
N ILE A 77 11.45 8.35 13.09
CA ILE A 77 12.83 8.07 12.71
C ILE A 77 12.86 7.48 11.31
N VAL A 78 13.58 8.14 10.41
CA VAL A 78 13.96 7.61 9.10
C VAL A 78 15.37 7.09 9.20
N GLN A 79 15.57 5.79 9.04
CA GLN A 79 16.86 5.16 9.23
C GLN A 79 17.25 4.31 8.02
N ALA A 80 18.46 4.53 7.53
CA ALA A 80 19.04 3.73 6.46
C ALA A 80 20.02 2.70 6.99
N PHE A 81 19.98 1.52 6.39
CA PHE A 81 20.88 0.41 6.68
C PHE A 81 21.53 -0.11 5.40
N ASP A 82 22.69 -0.66 5.52
CA ASP A 82 23.24 -1.54 4.49
C ASP A 82 22.35 -2.78 4.36
N VAL A 83 21.83 -3.04 3.18
CA VAL A 83 20.81 -4.06 2.94
C VAL A 83 21.31 -5.49 3.23
N LYS A 84 22.62 -5.73 3.11
CA LYS A 84 23.21 -7.06 3.30
C LYS A 84 23.50 -7.36 4.77
N THR A 85 23.94 -6.35 5.51
CA THR A 85 24.50 -6.52 6.86
C THR A 85 23.63 -5.92 7.96
N ALA A 86 22.60 -5.15 7.61
CA ALA A 86 21.78 -4.35 8.53
C ALA A 86 22.60 -3.34 9.38
N LYS A 87 23.83 -3.00 8.95
CA LYS A 87 24.62 -1.94 9.62
C LYS A 87 23.99 -0.59 9.35
N PRO A 88 23.84 0.28 10.38
CA PRO A 88 23.31 1.63 10.18
C PRO A 88 24.24 2.44 9.24
N LEU A 89 23.63 3.18 8.32
CA LEU A 89 24.30 4.11 7.41
C LEU A 89 24.09 5.56 7.85
N TRP A 90 22.82 5.94 8.07
CA TRP A 90 22.43 7.24 8.57
C TRP A 90 21.07 7.19 9.26
N GLN A 91 20.75 8.23 10.02
CA GLN A 91 19.46 8.41 10.68
C GLN A 91 19.07 9.89 10.65
N HIS A 92 17.78 10.14 10.43
CA HIS A 92 17.12 11.42 10.63
C HIS A 92 15.93 11.20 11.57
N SER A 93 15.80 12.02 12.59
CA SER A 93 14.67 11.95 13.52
C SER A 93 14.06 13.32 13.76
N TYR A 94 12.78 13.35 14.11
CA TYR A 94 12.07 14.54 14.47
C TYR A 94 10.92 14.23 15.45
N PRO A 95 10.54 15.21 16.30
CA PRO A 95 9.52 14.97 17.30
C PRO A 95 8.14 14.78 16.70
N THR A 96 7.33 13.91 17.32
CA THR A 96 5.92 13.71 16.99
C THR A 96 5.08 13.59 18.26
N ARG A 97 3.88 14.16 18.22
CA ARG A 97 2.88 14.07 19.29
C ARG A 97 1.71 13.18 18.91
N TYR A 98 1.73 12.63 17.70
CA TYR A 98 0.63 11.80 17.21
C TYR A 98 0.26 10.72 18.24
N ARG A 99 -1.03 10.56 18.46
CA ARG A 99 -1.64 9.48 19.24
C ARG A 99 -2.77 8.89 18.42
N ASP A 100 -2.73 7.60 18.20
CA ASP A 100 -3.83 6.89 17.54
C ASP A 100 -5.05 6.89 18.47
N PRO A 101 -6.18 7.50 18.07
CA PRO A 101 -7.36 7.61 18.93
C PRO A 101 -8.02 6.27 19.22
N PHE A 102 -7.71 5.23 18.45
CA PHE A 102 -8.23 3.87 18.61
C PHE A 102 -7.24 2.92 19.28
N GLY A 103 -6.03 3.41 19.62
CA GLY A 103 -5.03 2.63 20.36
C GLY A 103 -4.29 1.57 19.55
N TYR A 104 -4.33 1.63 18.20
CA TYR A 104 -3.60 0.66 17.38
C TYR A 104 -2.10 0.92 17.39
N ASN A 105 -1.65 2.03 16.82
CA ASN A 105 -0.23 2.32 16.69
C ASN A 105 0.03 3.83 16.48
N ASN A 106 1.05 4.34 17.15
CA ASN A 106 1.43 5.74 17.09
C ASN A 106 2.55 6.03 16.06
N GLY A 107 3.05 5.04 15.35
CA GLY A 107 4.12 5.19 14.38
C GLY A 107 3.63 5.46 12.95
N PRO A 108 4.55 5.74 12.03
CA PRO A 108 4.23 6.05 10.64
C PRO A 108 3.67 4.84 9.91
N ARG A 109 2.82 5.13 8.92
CA ARG A 109 2.15 4.14 8.06
C ARG A 109 2.66 4.19 6.63
N CYS A 110 3.05 5.37 6.14
CA CYS A 110 3.54 5.57 4.79
C CYS A 110 4.92 4.94 4.61
N SER A 111 5.11 4.20 3.53
CA SER A 111 6.42 3.67 3.15
C SER A 111 7.30 4.79 2.58
N PRO A 112 8.62 4.76 2.80
CA PRO A 112 9.55 5.66 2.13
C PRO A 112 9.48 5.50 0.61
N LEU A 113 9.74 6.58 -0.13
CA LEU A 113 9.94 6.57 -1.57
C LEU A 113 11.36 7.02 -1.86
N LEU A 114 12.12 6.18 -2.55
CA LEU A 114 13.53 6.39 -2.84
C LEU A 114 13.75 6.69 -4.31
N THR A 115 14.54 7.73 -4.60
CA THR A 115 15.09 8.03 -5.90
C THR A 115 16.61 7.92 -5.85
N GLU A 116 17.30 8.24 -6.93
CA GLU A 116 18.77 8.30 -6.95
C GLU A 116 19.34 9.36 -6.00
N LYS A 117 18.57 10.44 -5.77
CA LYS A 117 19.00 11.60 -4.96
C LYS A 117 18.25 11.71 -3.63
N HIS A 118 16.97 11.36 -3.59
CA HIS A 118 16.09 11.71 -2.50
C HIS A 118 15.45 10.50 -1.84
N CYS A 119 15.19 10.64 -0.56
CA CYS A 119 14.29 9.79 0.23
C CYS A 119 13.12 10.66 0.71
N PHE A 120 11.90 10.33 0.28
CA PHE A 120 10.69 10.99 0.73
C PHE A 120 9.99 10.17 1.80
N THR A 121 9.57 10.83 2.88
CA THR A 121 8.77 10.21 3.96
C THR A 121 7.63 11.11 4.35
N TYR A 122 6.51 10.52 4.74
CA TYR A 122 5.31 11.24 5.14
C TYR A 122 4.83 10.73 6.50
N GLY A 123 5.06 11.51 7.54
CA GLY A 123 4.80 11.16 8.93
C GLY A 123 3.32 11.18 9.31
N ALA A 124 2.99 10.55 10.43
CA ALA A 124 1.59 10.39 10.88
C ALA A 124 0.86 11.72 11.11
N GLU A 125 1.58 12.78 11.50
CA GLU A 125 1.04 14.15 11.69
C GLU A 125 1.07 14.99 10.41
N GLY A 126 1.40 14.43 9.25
CA GLY A 126 1.46 15.17 8.00
C GLY A 126 2.76 15.94 7.78
N VAL A 127 3.86 15.51 8.39
CA VAL A 127 5.17 16.08 8.11
C VAL A 127 5.80 15.34 6.93
N LEU A 128 5.92 16.02 5.80
CA LEU A 128 6.52 15.52 4.56
C LEU A 128 7.98 15.95 4.49
N HIS A 129 8.90 15.00 4.44
CA HIS A 129 10.33 15.27 4.29
C HIS A 129 10.85 14.82 2.92
N CYS A 130 11.77 15.59 2.40
CA CYS A 130 12.73 15.19 1.39
C CYS A 130 14.12 15.17 2.04
N LEU A 131 14.73 14.01 2.08
CA LEU A 131 16.07 13.81 2.60
C LEU A 131 17.01 13.45 1.46
N ASP A 132 18.28 13.85 1.56
CA ASP A 132 19.34 13.31 0.71
C ASP A 132 19.46 11.79 0.97
N VAL A 133 19.32 10.97 -0.05
CA VAL A 133 19.26 9.50 0.10
C VAL A 133 20.57 8.89 0.60
N LYS A 134 21.71 9.55 0.39
CA LYS A 134 23.03 9.05 0.79
C LYS A 134 23.37 9.41 2.23
N THR A 135 22.94 10.57 2.70
CA THR A 135 23.37 11.14 3.97
C THR A 135 22.25 11.28 5.02
N GLY A 136 20.98 11.19 4.61
CA GLY A 136 19.83 11.44 5.47
C GLY A 136 19.63 12.91 5.87
N LYS A 137 20.41 13.85 5.30
CA LYS A 137 20.25 15.28 5.59
C LYS A 137 18.98 15.82 4.95
N PRO A 138 18.20 16.65 5.67
CA PRO A 138 17.03 17.31 5.10
C PRO A 138 17.40 18.21 3.92
N VAL A 139 16.68 18.06 2.80
CA VAL A 139 16.72 18.94 1.63
C VAL A 139 15.61 19.98 1.74
N TRP A 140 14.39 19.50 2.01
CA TRP A 140 13.25 20.34 2.33
C TRP A 140 12.23 19.56 3.19
N GLN A 141 11.33 20.33 3.82
CA GLN A 141 10.26 19.81 4.67
C GLN A 141 8.98 20.60 4.44
N ARG A 142 7.82 19.96 4.54
CA ARG A 142 6.51 20.57 4.53
C ARG A 142 5.68 20.04 5.71
N LYS A 143 4.98 20.92 6.40
CA LYS A 143 4.02 20.55 7.44
C LYS A 143 2.61 20.63 6.87
N THR A 144 2.22 19.61 6.12
CA THR A 144 0.99 19.67 5.32
C THR A 144 -0.28 19.84 6.16
N SER A 145 -0.30 19.31 7.39
CA SER A 145 -1.45 19.49 8.28
C SER A 145 -1.70 20.95 8.66
N GLU A 146 -0.62 21.70 8.90
CA GLU A 146 -0.71 23.14 9.23
C GLU A 146 -1.00 23.94 7.95
N GLU A 147 -0.29 23.67 6.85
CA GLU A 147 -0.35 24.43 5.61
C GLU A 147 -1.69 24.31 4.88
N PHE A 148 -2.29 23.12 4.91
CA PHE A 148 -3.55 22.80 4.22
C PHE A 148 -4.75 22.65 5.16
N GLN A 149 -4.61 23.01 6.44
CA GLN A 149 -5.68 22.99 7.45
C GLN A 149 -6.40 21.63 7.52
N ILE A 150 -5.61 20.56 7.60
CA ILE A 150 -6.15 19.19 7.60
C ILE A 150 -6.83 18.92 8.94
N PRO A 151 -8.09 18.42 8.95
CA PRO A 151 -8.71 17.94 10.18
C PRO A 151 -7.93 16.76 10.74
N GLU A 152 -7.94 16.59 12.05
CA GLU A 152 -7.36 15.42 12.69
C GLU A 152 -7.97 14.14 12.11
N ALA A 153 -7.12 13.27 11.56
CA ALA A 153 -7.54 12.02 10.92
C ALA A 153 -7.63 10.88 11.92
N PHE A 154 -8.48 9.88 11.65
CA PHE A 154 -8.64 8.69 12.50
C PHE A 154 -7.31 7.99 12.79
N PHE A 155 -6.52 7.76 11.73
CA PHE A 155 -5.29 6.98 11.83
C PHE A 155 -4.05 7.78 11.42
N GLY A 156 -4.11 9.09 11.44
CA GLY A 156 -3.05 9.95 10.92
C GLY A 156 -2.92 9.83 9.39
N VAL A 157 -1.78 10.18 8.86
CA VAL A 157 -1.48 10.03 7.43
C VAL A 157 -1.10 8.58 7.12
N GLY A 158 -1.70 7.97 6.08
CA GLY A 158 -1.48 6.57 5.72
C GLY A 158 -1.20 6.30 4.25
N ALA A 159 -1.55 7.21 3.35
CA ALA A 159 -1.26 7.08 1.92
C ALA A 159 0.19 7.46 1.62
N SER A 160 0.96 6.54 1.03
CA SER A 160 2.35 6.81 0.65
C SER A 160 2.43 7.77 -0.54
N PRO A 161 3.45 8.64 -0.60
CA PRO A 161 3.68 9.48 -1.77
C PRO A 161 3.96 8.66 -3.02
N VAL A 162 3.59 9.22 -4.20
CA VAL A 162 3.94 8.66 -5.51
C VAL A 162 4.68 9.70 -6.35
N LEU A 163 5.50 9.25 -7.29
CA LEU A 163 6.33 10.12 -8.11
C LEU A 163 5.95 10.02 -9.59
N GLU A 164 5.67 11.16 -10.23
CA GLU A 164 5.48 11.26 -11.67
C GLU A 164 6.39 12.36 -12.25
N GLY A 165 7.50 11.96 -12.87
CA GLY A 165 8.51 12.90 -13.34
C GLY A 165 9.11 13.73 -12.20
N ASP A 166 8.86 15.03 -12.20
CA ASP A 166 9.31 15.96 -11.14
C ASP A 166 8.25 16.22 -10.07
N LEU A 167 7.11 15.55 -10.16
CA LEU A 167 5.99 15.75 -9.26
C LEU A 167 5.94 14.66 -8.18
N LEU A 168 6.10 15.06 -6.92
CA LEU A 168 5.79 14.24 -5.76
C LEU A 168 4.32 14.47 -5.41
N ILE A 169 3.48 13.48 -5.69
CA ILE A 169 2.03 13.57 -5.50
C ILE A 169 1.65 12.88 -4.20
N VAL A 170 0.89 13.60 -3.37
CA VAL A 170 0.56 13.21 -2.01
C VAL A 170 -0.93 13.37 -1.75
N MET A 171 -1.54 12.41 -1.08
CA MET A 171 -2.88 12.56 -0.53
C MET A 171 -2.79 13.32 0.79
N VAL A 172 -3.12 14.60 0.76
CA VAL A 172 -3.02 15.50 1.90
C VAL A 172 -4.33 15.55 2.69
N GLY A 173 -5.47 15.59 2.01
CA GLY A 173 -6.79 15.70 2.65
C GLY A 173 -7.17 17.11 3.06
N GLY A 174 -6.43 18.13 2.59
CA GLY A 174 -6.68 19.54 2.90
C GLY A 174 -7.93 20.10 2.23
N GLN A 175 -8.51 21.08 2.86
CA GLN A 175 -9.76 21.73 2.42
C GLN A 175 -9.49 23.20 2.05
N PRO A 176 -10.24 23.76 1.10
CA PRO A 176 -11.39 23.17 0.39
C PRO A 176 -11.03 22.35 -0.84
N ASN A 177 -9.82 22.40 -1.37
CA ASN A 177 -9.47 21.85 -2.67
C ASN A 177 -8.10 21.15 -2.71
N SER A 178 -7.63 20.64 -1.58
CA SER A 178 -6.27 20.11 -1.45
C SER A 178 -6.28 18.66 -0.95
N THR A 179 -7.26 17.85 -1.36
CA THR A 179 -7.23 16.40 -1.04
C THR A 179 -6.01 15.75 -1.66
N MET A 180 -5.68 16.13 -2.90
CA MET A 180 -4.47 15.73 -3.61
C MET A 180 -3.61 16.95 -3.89
N VAL A 181 -2.33 16.86 -3.61
CA VAL A 181 -1.36 17.94 -3.83
C VAL A 181 -0.12 17.39 -4.50
N ALA A 182 0.39 18.07 -5.51
CA ALA A 182 1.69 17.78 -6.08
C ALA A 182 2.71 18.85 -5.67
N PHE A 183 3.86 18.36 -5.23
CA PHE A 183 5.02 19.18 -4.94
C PHE A 183 6.11 18.92 -5.98
N ASN A 184 6.90 19.93 -6.30
CA ASN A 184 8.14 19.70 -7.02
C ASN A 184 9.09 18.90 -6.12
N LYS A 185 9.56 17.74 -6.59
CA LYS A 185 10.34 16.79 -5.79
C LYS A 185 11.65 17.35 -5.24
N ASP A 186 12.28 18.30 -5.99
CA ASP A 186 13.60 18.85 -5.64
C ASP A 186 13.49 20.07 -4.70
N THR A 187 12.40 20.84 -4.81
CA THR A 187 12.24 22.11 -4.07
C THR A 187 11.15 22.12 -3.00
N GLY A 188 10.25 21.11 -3.02
CA GLY A 188 9.09 21.07 -2.14
C GLY A 188 8.02 22.14 -2.45
N LYS A 189 8.15 22.94 -3.49
CA LYS A 189 7.15 23.95 -3.88
C LYS A 189 5.90 23.25 -4.40
N THR A 190 4.72 23.73 -3.98
CA THR A 190 3.43 23.28 -4.50
C THR A 190 3.33 23.61 -5.99
N VAL A 191 2.97 22.61 -6.80
CA VAL A 191 2.76 22.74 -8.25
C VAL A 191 1.28 22.82 -8.57
N TRP A 192 0.49 21.91 -7.99
CA TRP A 192 -0.97 21.93 -8.11
C TRP A 192 -1.64 21.35 -6.85
N GLU A 193 -2.87 21.81 -6.61
CA GLU A 193 -3.80 21.32 -5.59
C GLU A 193 -5.09 20.94 -6.28
N SER A 194 -5.68 19.79 -5.92
CA SER A 194 -6.87 19.29 -6.57
C SER A 194 -7.69 18.37 -5.69
N VAL A 195 -8.88 18.05 -6.15
CA VAL A 195 -9.91 17.24 -5.51
C VAL A 195 -10.45 17.89 -4.24
N GLY A 196 -11.61 18.47 -4.39
CA GLY A 196 -12.37 19.13 -3.34
C GLY A 196 -13.36 20.12 -3.93
N GLN A 197 -14.10 20.79 -3.07
CA GLN A 197 -15.04 21.85 -3.44
C GLN A 197 -14.92 22.98 -2.44
N LYS A 198 -14.98 24.21 -2.92
CA LYS A 198 -14.95 25.44 -2.09
C LYS A 198 -16.04 25.53 -1.02
N THR A 199 -17.05 24.66 -1.08
CA THR A 199 -18.26 24.71 -0.24
C THR A 199 -18.48 23.46 0.61
N TRP A 200 -17.45 22.73 0.98
CA TRP A 200 -17.59 21.60 1.92
C TRP A 200 -17.84 22.07 3.36
N GLU A 201 -18.83 22.92 3.53
CA GLU A 201 -19.18 23.50 4.82
C GLU A 201 -20.57 23.02 5.25
N GLY A 202 -20.67 21.91 5.95
CA GLY A 202 -21.88 21.45 6.61
C GLY A 202 -23.10 21.17 5.70
N LYS A 203 -22.91 21.16 4.38
CA LYS A 203 -23.97 20.91 3.39
C LYS A 203 -23.91 19.50 2.85
N SER A 204 -24.99 19.06 2.20
CA SER A 204 -25.01 17.80 1.47
C SER A 204 -23.94 17.80 0.38
N ALA A 205 -23.29 16.66 0.21
CA ALA A 205 -22.37 16.43 -0.88
C ALA A 205 -23.11 16.47 -2.22
N ILE A 206 -22.51 17.05 -3.21
CA ILE A 206 -23.03 17.14 -4.55
C ILE A 206 -21.92 17.05 -5.59
N GLY A 207 -22.21 16.44 -6.71
CA GLY A 207 -21.31 16.41 -7.85
C GLY A 207 -20.54 15.12 -8.06
N TRP A 208 -20.74 14.11 -7.20
CA TRP A 208 -20.15 12.79 -7.40
C TRP A 208 -21.17 11.81 -7.96
N PRO A 209 -20.92 11.17 -9.11
CA PRO A 209 -21.81 10.14 -9.64
C PRO A 209 -22.09 9.04 -8.62
N GLY A 210 -23.36 8.75 -8.36
CA GLY A 210 -23.78 7.78 -7.35
C GLY A 210 -23.71 8.27 -5.90
N GLU A 211 -23.43 9.55 -5.69
CA GLU A 211 -23.36 10.17 -4.37
C GLU A 211 -24.73 10.21 -3.69
N PRO A 212 -24.88 9.66 -2.48
CA PRO A 212 -26.08 9.85 -1.68
C PRO A 212 -26.08 11.26 -1.07
N LEU A 213 -27.26 11.76 -0.74
CA LEU A 213 -27.40 12.96 0.07
C LEU A 213 -26.90 12.67 1.51
N VAL A 214 -25.77 13.24 1.88
CA VAL A 214 -25.17 13.15 3.21
C VAL A 214 -24.87 14.56 3.74
N ARG A 215 -24.88 14.70 5.04
CA ARG A 215 -24.35 15.91 5.67
C ARG A 215 -22.84 15.80 5.77
N TRP A 216 -22.14 16.77 5.24
CA TRP A 216 -20.70 16.90 5.42
C TRP A 216 -20.39 17.43 6.81
N ASN A 217 -19.57 16.71 7.55
CA ASN A 217 -19.01 17.12 8.85
C ASN A 217 -17.48 17.01 8.79
N SER A 218 -16.79 17.20 9.91
CA SER A 218 -15.34 17.10 9.98
C SER A 218 -14.80 15.74 9.51
N PHE A 219 -15.52 14.63 9.76
CA PHE A 219 -15.12 13.31 9.32
C PHE A 219 -15.18 13.14 7.81
N GLU A 220 -16.08 13.83 7.14
CA GLU A 220 -16.21 13.80 5.68
C GLU A 220 -15.01 14.45 4.98
N LYS A 221 -14.33 15.34 5.66
CA LYS A 221 -13.20 16.11 5.14
C LYS A 221 -11.85 15.39 5.33
N LEU A 222 -11.82 14.21 5.95
CA LEU A 222 -10.59 13.48 6.20
C LEU A 222 -9.99 12.86 4.94
N ALA A 223 -8.67 12.68 4.94
CA ALA A 223 -7.99 11.91 3.91
C ALA A 223 -8.39 10.43 3.96
N SER A 224 -8.17 9.74 2.86
CA SER A 224 -8.14 8.28 2.77
C SER A 224 -6.74 7.75 3.09
N TYR A 225 -6.59 6.43 3.10
CA TYR A 225 -5.32 5.75 3.41
C TYR A 225 -4.78 4.96 2.21
N ALA A 226 -5.53 4.94 1.11
CA ALA A 226 -5.11 4.28 -0.13
C ALA A 226 -4.01 5.09 -0.83
N THR A 227 -2.87 4.48 -1.11
CA THR A 227 -1.84 5.09 -1.95
C THR A 227 -2.36 5.20 -3.38
N PRO A 228 -2.22 6.37 -4.03
CA PRO A 228 -2.65 6.55 -5.42
C PRO A 228 -1.88 5.63 -6.37
N THR A 229 -2.53 5.22 -7.46
CA THR A 229 -1.94 4.36 -8.49
C THR A 229 -1.76 5.14 -9.79
N LEU A 230 -0.53 5.18 -10.29
CA LEU A 230 -0.17 5.76 -11.58
C LEU A 230 -0.17 4.68 -12.66
N ALA A 231 -0.91 4.89 -13.74
CA ALA A 231 -0.95 3.94 -14.85
C ALA A 231 -1.12 4.65 -16.20
N THR A 232 -0.73 3.97 -17.28
CA THR A 232 -1.03 4.40 -18.65
C THR A 232 -2.25 3.62 -19.12
N VAL A 233 -3.34 4.32 -19.37
CA VAL A 233 -4.64 3.76 -19.77
C VAL A 233 -5.03 4.38 -21.11
N ASN A 234 -5.31 3.55 -22.12
CA ASN A 234 -5.63 3.99 -23.47
C ASN A 234 -4.60 5.02 -24.03
N GLY A 235 -3.30 4.79 -23.76
CA GLY A 235 -2.22 5.68 -24.17
C GLY A 235 -2.09 6.98 -23.36
N LYS A 236 -2.93 7.21 -22.35
CA LYS A 236 -2.91 8.40 -21.50
C LYS A 236 -2.36 8.06 -20.12
N ARG A 237 -1.43 8.87 -19.63
CA ARG A 237 -0.93 8.76 -18.26
C ARG A 237 -1.97 9.31 -17.29
N MET A 238 -2.38 8.49 -16.32
CA MET A 238 -3.45 8.78 -15.38
C MET A 238 -3.04 8.46 -13.95
N LEU A 239 -3.61 9.19 -13.00
CA LEU A 239 -3.53 8.94 -11.57
C LEU A 239 -4.91 8.50 -11.08
N PHE A 240 -4.98 7.35 -10.43
CA PHE A 240 -6.18 6.85 -9.79
C PHE A 240 -6.03 6.97 -8.28
N SER A 241 -6.86 7.79 -7.67
CA SER A 241 -6.86 8.01 -6.23
C SER A 241 -8.17 7.54 -5.62
N LEU A 242 -8.10 6.55 -4.73
CA LEU A 242 -9.26 6.12 -3.95
C LEU A 242 -9.34 7.01 -2.70
N THR A 243 -9.97 8.15 -2.85
CA THR A 243 -10.19 9.11 -1.76
C THR A 243 -11.25 8.60 -0.78
N ARG A 244 -11.49 9.34 0.28
CA ARG A 244 -12.52 8.98 1.25
C ARG A 244 -13.93 8.89 0.64
N GLN A 245 -14.23 9.74 -0.35
CA GLN A 245 -15.53 9.78 -1.02
C GLN A 245 -15.67 8.73 -2.12
N GLY A 246 -14.56 8.35 -2.74
CA GLY A 246 -14.56 7.38 -3.82
C GLY A 246 -13.35 7.49 -4.73
N LEU A 247 -13.46 6.86 -5.90
CA LEU A 247 -12.40 6.86 -6.90
C LEU A 247 -12.42 8.15 -7.72
N VAL A 248 -11.24 8.74 -7.88
CA VAL A 248 -10.99 9.87 -8.78
C VAL A 248 -9.95 9.47 -9.80
N GLY A 249 -10.27 9.58 -11.09
CA GLY A 249 -9.32 9.53 -12.20
C GLY A 249 -8.83 10.94 -12.52
N MET A 250 -7.52 11.14 -12.58
CA MET A 250 -6.89 12.47 -12.69
C MET A 250 -5.79 12.49 -13.75
N ASN A 251 -5.54 13.68 -14.31
CA ASN A 251 -4.30 13.94 -15.02
C ASN A 251 -3.19 14.24 -13.99
N PRO A 252 -2.12 13.45 -13.90
CA PRO A 252 -1.08 13.67 -12.89
C PRO A 252 -0.25 14.94 -13.12
N LYS A 253 -0.23 15.50 -14.34
CA LYS A 253 0.59 16.69 -14.66
C LYS A 253 0.06 17.98 -14.05
N ASP A 254 -1.26 18.13 -14.01
CA ASP A 254 -1.92 19.36 -13.61
C ASP A 254 -3.00 19.17 -12.51
N GLY A 255 -3.22 17.91 -12.09
CA GLY A 255 -4.20 17.58 -11.08
C GLY A 255 -5.65 17.66 -11.56
N SER A 256 -5.92 17.91 -12.85
CA SER A 256 -7.29 17.99 -13.35
C SER A 256 -8.05 16.69 -13.16
N VAL A 257 -9.26 16.78 -12.58
CA VAL A 257 -10.15 15.65 -12.40
C VAL A 257 -10.79 15.29 -13.75
N LEU A 258 -10.60 14.07 -14.19
CA LEU A 258 -11.12 13.53 -15.45
C LEU A 258 -12.48 12.88 -15.24
N PHE A 259 -12.61 12.10 -14.17
CA PHE A 259 -13.87 11.51 -13.72
C PHE A 259 -13.80 11.20 -12.22
N SER A 260 -14.98 10.97 -11.63
CA SER A 260 -15.11 10.51 -10.26
C SER A 260 -16.26 9.52 -10.11
N ARG A 261 -16.16 8.59 -9.16
CA ARG A 261 -17.19 7.63 -8.82
C ARG A 261 -17.29 7.49 -7.31
N TRP A 262 -18.46 7.76 -6.76
CA TRP A 262 -18.75 7.58 -5.34
C TRP A 262 -18.52 6.12 -4.90
N PHE A 263 -17.77 5.94 -3.80
CA PHE A 263 -17.50 4.62 -3.24
C PHE A 263 -17.16 4.72 -1.76
N ARG A 264 -18.19 4.80 -0.94
CA ARG A 264 -18.05 4.70 0.53
C ARG A 264 -19.36 4.29 1.18
N SER A 265 -19.30 3.79 2.41
CA SER A 265 -20.46 3.62 3.28
C SER A 265 -21.00 4.98 3.74
N ARG A 266 -22.27 5.00 4.16
CA ARG A 266 -22.92 6.17 4.77
C ARG A 266 -22.51 6.40 6.23
N VAL A 267 -21.64 5.55 6.78
CA VAL A 267 -21.19 5.64 8.18
C VAL A 267 -19.96 6.54 8.23
N ASN A 268 -19.91 7.41 9.26
CA ASN A 268 -18.82 8.40 9.40
C ASN A 268 -17.43 7.75 9.48
N GLU A 269 -17.32 6.58 10.12
CA GLU A 269 -16.07 5.85 10.29
C GLU A 269 -15.66 5.04 9.05
N SER A 270 -16.38 5.18 7.92
CA SER A 270 -16.01 4.56 6.66
C SER A 270 -14.72 5.16 6.10
N VAL A 271 -13.73 4.32 5.81
CA VAL A 271 -12.47 4.70 5.19
C VAL A 271 -12.16 3.78 4.02
N ASN A 272 -11.39 4.29 3.06
CA ASN A 272 -10.81 3.53 1.96
C ASN A 272 -9.29 3.43 2.18
N ALA A 273 -8.72 2.22 2.10
CA ALA A 273 -7.31 2.02 2.41
C ALA A 273 -6.58 1.09 1.42
N ALA A 274 -7.30 0.26 0.67
CA ALA A 274 -6.71 -0.55 -0.39
C ALA A 274 -6.46 0.30 -1.64
N ASN A 275 -5.30 0.13 -2.28
CA ASN A 275 -4.98 0.88 -3.50
C ASN A 275 -5.85 0.42 -4.68
N PRO A 276 -6.17 1.33 -5.62
CA PRO A 276 -6.72 0.93 -6.91
C PRO A 276 -5.78 -0.02 -7.65
N VAL A 277 -6.31 -1.11 -8.22
CA VAL A 277 -5.57 -2.04 -9.08
C VAL A 277 -5.93 -1.78 -10.53
N VAL A 278 -4.94 -1.52 -11.37
CA VAL A 278 -5.15 -1.19 -12.78
C VAL A 278 -4.67 -2.32 -13.67
N SER A 279 -5.48 -2.71 -14.65
CA SER A 279 -5.18 -3.72 -15.66
C SER A 279 -5.67 -3.28 -17.03
N GLY A 280 -4.76 -2.94 -17.92
CA GLY A 280 -5.12 -2.36 -19.22
C GLY A 280 -5.92 -1.06 -19.06
N ASN A 281 -7.16 -1.05 -19.54
CA ASN A 281 -8.08 0.07 -19.35
C ASN A 281 -9.06 -0.10 -18.18
N ARG A 282 -8.83 -1.09 -17.31
CA ARG A 282 -9.73 -1.41 -16.20
C ARG A 282 -9.14 -1.02 -14.86
N VAL A 283 -9.99 -0.54 -13.96
CA VAL A 283 -9.63 -0.12 -12.60
C VAL A 283 -10.52 -0.84 -11.59
N PHE A 284 -9.90 -1.62 -10.72
CA PHE A 284 -10.57 -2.31 -9.63
C PHE A 284 -10.36 -1.56 -8.31
N CYS A 285 -11.41 -1.44 -7.51
CA CYS A 285 -11.36 -0.92 -6.15
C CYS A 285 -12.15 -1.80 -5.20
N SER A 286 -11.72 -1.85 -3.95
CA SER A 286 -12.40 -2.58 -2.87
C SER A 286 -12.31 -1.85 -1.55
N GLY A 287 -13.30 -2.04 -0.68
CA GLY A 287 -13.35 -1.53 0.68
C GLY A 287 -14.14 -2.47 1.59
N ALA A 288 -13.66 -2.65 2.82
CA ALA A 288 -14.29 -3.54 3.79
C ALA A 288 -15.24 -2.83 4.76
N TYR A 289 -15.16 -1.50 4.84
CA TYR A 289 -15.92 -0.77 5.85
C TYR A 289 -17.41 -0.79 5.55
N TYR A 290 -18.15 -1.41 6.47
CA TYR A 290 -19.61 -1.47 6.46
C TYR A 290 -20.22 -2.04 5.16
N GLY A 291 -19.54 -3.01 4.54
CA GLY A 291 -20.03 -3.75 3.40
C GLY A 291 -20.07 -2.93 2.10
N VAL A 292 -19.11 -2.04 1.90
CA VAL A 292 -18.96 -1.29 0.65
C VAL A 292 -18.69 -2.23 -0.53
N GLY A 293 -17.88 -3.28 -0.30
CA GLY A 293 -17.61 -4.31 -1.31
C GLY A 293 -16.53 -3.91 -2.32
N SER A 294 -16.77 -4.19 -3.59
CA SER A 294 -15.83 -3.93 -4.67
C SER A 294 -16.50 -3.63 -6.01
N PHE A 295 -15.76 -3.03 -6.93
CA PHE A 295 -16.21 -2.77 -8.29
C PHE A 295 -15.06 -2.81 -9.29
N LEU A 296 -15.39 -3.01 -10.55
CA LEU A 296 -14.51 -2.88 -11.71
C LEU A 296 -15.09 -1.87 -12.68
N LEU A 297 -14.29 -0.86 -13.03
CA LEU A 297 -14.61 0.09 -14.10
C LEU A 297 -13.77 -0.20 -15.32
N GLU A 298 -14.30 0.11 -16.49
CA GLU A 298 -13.58 0.24 -17.75
C GLU A 298 -13.54 1.71 -18.15
N VAL A 299 -12.31 2.26 -18.27
CA VAL A 299 -12.08 3.66 -18.63
C VAL A 299 -12.24 3.82 -20.14
N GLY A 300 -13.03 4.77 -20.58
CA GLY A 300 -13.25 5.07 -21.98
C GLY A 300 -11.99 5.58 -22.68
N GLY A 301 -11.96 5.50 -24.01
CA GLY A 301 -10.82 5.93 -24.83
C GLY A 301 -10.50 7.43 -24.70
N ASP A 302 -11.47 8.25 -24.29
CA ASP A 302 -11.31 9.67 -24.00
C ASP A 302 -10.56 9.93 -22.65
N GLY A 303 -10.47 8.90 -21.78
CA GLY A 303 -9.92 8.98 -20.43
C GLY A 303 -10.78 9.78 -19.45
N LYS A 304 -11.97 10.24 -19.86
CA LYS A 304 -12.88 11.08 -19.06
C LYS A 304 -14.19 10.38 -18.72
N SER A 305 -14.50 9.32 -19.43
CA SER A 305 -15.68 8.49 -19.22
C SER A 305 -15.28 7.13 -18.64
N PHE A 306 -16.24 6.44 -18.04
CA PHE A 306 -16.09 5.05 -17.61
C PHE A 306 -17.41 4.30 -17.73
N THR A 307 -17.30 2.98 -17.84
CA THR A 307 -18.42 2.05 -17.72
C THR A 307 -18.17 1.13 -16.53
N GLU A 308 -19.19 0.92 -15.70
CA GLU A 308 -19.11 -0.09 -14.64
C GLU A 308 -19.27 -1.47 -15.27
N VAL A 309 -18.20 -2.28 -15.20
CA VAL A 309 -18.21 -3.66 -15.71
C VAL A 309 -19.01 -4.54 -14.75
N TRP A 310 -18.71 -4.42 -13.47
CA TRP A 310 -19.46 -5.05 -12.39
C TRP A 310 -19.21 -4.33 -11.06
N SER A 311 -20.15 -4.48 -10.13
CA SER A 311 -19.98 -4.08 -8.73
C SER A 311 -20.74 -5.04 -7.81
N THR A 312 -20.26 -5.16 -6.59
CA THR A 312 -20.97 -5.89 -5.53
C THR A 312 -22.06 -5.00 -4.98
N LYS A 313 -23.29 -5.49 -4.97
CA LYS A 313 -24.41 -4.74 -4.39
C LYS A 313 -24.26 -4.67 -2.89
N GLN A 314 -24.30 -3.48 -2.35
CA GLN A 314 -24.35 -3.25 -0.91
C GLN A 314 -25.63 -3.85 -0.34
N ARG A 315 -25.57 -4.97 0.38
CA ARG A 315 -26.74 -5.59 1.01
C ARG A 315 -26.90 -5.15 2.45
N ARG A 316 -28.11 -4.75 2.78
CA ARG A 316 -28.52 -4.20 4.09
C ARG A 316 -28.74 -5.26 5.15
N LYS A 317 -28.38 -6.37 5.30
CA LYS A 317 -28.51 -7.37 6.40
C LYS A 317 -28.34 -8.82 5.91
N THR A 318 -27.66 -9.62 6.72
CA THR A 318 -27.55 -11.09 6.72
C THR A 318 -26.73 -11.76 5.62
N ASN A 319 -25.76 -12.59 6.00
CA ASN A 319 -24.86 -13.45 5.18
C ASN A 319 -23.98 -12.73 4.13
N ARG A 320 -23.29 -11.69 4.55
CA ARG A 320 -22.45 -10.81 3.71
C ARG A 320 -21.19 -11.47 3.15
N ARG A 321 -20.66 -12.51 3.79
CA ARG A 321 -19.40 -13.15 3.44
C ARG A 321 -19.37 -13.87 2.10
N ALA A 322 -20.49 -14.43 1.66
CA ALA A 322 -20.52 -15.32 0.50
C ALA A 322 -20.70 -14.60 -0.85
N GLU A 323 -21.16 -13.35 -0.86
CA GLU A 323 -21.64 -12.68 -2.07
C GLU A 323 -20.79 -11.52 -2.56
N ALA A 324 -19.93 -10.93 -1.72
CA ALA A 324 -18.98 -9.92 -2.15
C ALA A 324 -17.78 -10.60 -2.82
N ALA A 325 -17.33 -10.09 -3.97
CA ALA A 325 -16.13 -10.58 -4.62
C ALA A 325 -14.93 -10.43 -3.66
N LEU A 326 -14.68 -9.20 -3.21
CA LEU A 326 -13.69 -8.84 -2.19
C LEU A 326 -14.23 -7.71 -1.32
N GLU A 327 -13.86 -7.74 -0.04
CA GLU A 327 -14.03 -6.66 0.93
C GLU A 327 -12.67 -6.46 1.60
N ILE A 328 -11.86 -5.55 1.06
CA ILE A 328 -10.47 -5.40 1.49
C ILE A 328 -10.33 -4.27 2.48
N HIS A 329 -9.65 -4.54 3.61
CA HIS A 329 -9.47 -3.57 4.67
C HIS A 329 -8.37 -2.55 4.31
N TRP A 330 -7.09 -2.99 4.12
CA TRP A 330 -5.97 -2.12 3.76
C TRP A 330 -4.96 -2.75 2.80
N THR A 331 -4.94 -4.06 2.67
CA THR A 331 -3.97 -4.73 1.80
C THR A 331 -4.35 -4.56 0.34
N THR A 332 -3.36 -4.36 -0.53
CA THR A 332 -3.65 -4.28 -1.96
C THR A 332 -3.69 -5.68 -2.56
N PRO A 333 -4.71 -6.03 -3.36
CA PRO A 333 -4.75 -7.30 -4.06
C PRO A 333 -3.59 -7.46 -5.02
N ILE A 334 -3.05 -8.66 -5.12
CA ILE A 334 -2.12 -9.02 -6.19
C ILE A 334 -2.91 -9.47 -7.41
N LEU A 335 -2.68 -8.81 -8.53
CA LEU A 335 -3.26 -9.20 -9.83
C LEU A 335 -2.26 -10.06 -10.60
N HIS A 336 -2.65 -11.28 -10.93
CA HIS A 336 -1.84 -12.20 -11.74
C HIS A 336 -2.73 -12.99 -12.67
N ASP A 337 -2.38 -13.01 -13.96
CA ASP A 337 -3.10 -13.74 -15.02
C ASP A 337 -4.62 -13.56 -14.95
N GLY A 338 -5.09 -12.30 -14.86
CA GLY A 338 -6.50 -11.95 -14.82
C GLY A 338 -7.22 -12.30 -13.51
N HIS A 339 -6.51 -12.70 -12.47
CA HIS A 339 -7.06 -13.06 -11.17
C HIS A 339 -6.48 -12.20 -10.05
N LEU A 340 -7.35 -11.80 -9.13
CA LEU A 340 -6.98 -11.08 -7.91
C LEU A 340 -6.82 -12.06 -6.76
N TYR A 341 -5.68 -12.01 -6.08
CA TYR A 341 -5.40 -12.76 -4.86
C TYR A 341 -5.36 -11.80 -3.69
N ALA A 342 -6.21 -11.99 -2.69
CA ALA A 342 -6.33 -11.04 -1.58
C ALA A 342 -6.95 -11.65 -0.32
N PHE A 343 -6.62 -11.04 0.82
CA PHE A 343 -7.30 -11.28 2.09
C PHE A 343 -8.51 -10.34 2.19
N SER A 344 -9.70 -10.93 2.31
CA SER A 344 -11.00 -10.25 2.32
C SER A 344 -11.61 -10.33 3.71
N GLY A 345 -12.05 -9.20 4.26
CA GLY A 345 -12.67 -9.07 5.57
C GLY A 345 -12.20 -7.83 6.31
N ARG A 346 -13.03 -7.35 7.25
CA ARG A 346 -12.74 -6.14 8.02
C ARG A 346 -12.12 -6.45 9.38
N ASN A 347 -12.70 -7.39 10.09
CA ASN A 347 -12.28 -7.76 11.43
C ASN A 347 -11.67 -9.16 11.41
N GLU A 348 -10.94 -9.50 12.46
CA GLU A 348 -10.23 -10.78 12.59
C GLU A 348 -11.13 -12.01 12.35
N PRO A 349 -12.38 -12.07 12.87
CA PRO A 349 -13.26 -13.21 12.59
C PRO A 349 -13.75 -13.30 11.15
N ASP A 350 -13.42 -12.30 10.30
CA ASP A 350 -13.99 -12.18 8.96
C ASP A 350 -12.95 -12.28 7.83
N SER A 351 -11.80 -12.88 8.09
CA SER A 351 -10.73 -12.97 7.09
C SER A 351 -10.86 -14.21 6.22
N LEU A 352 -10.87 -13.99 4.90
CA LEU A 352 -10.90 -15.02 3.87
C LEU A 352 -9.78 -14.76 2.86
N PHE A 353 -8.91 -15.72 2.62
CA PHE A 353 -8.00 -15.66 1.47
C PHE A 353 -8.76 -16.10 0.22
N ARG A 354 -8.80 -15.25 -0.79
CA ARG A 354 -9.61 -15.44 -2.00
C ARG A 354 -8.81 -15.27 -3.27
N CYS A 355 -9.20 -16.05 -4.28
CA CYS A 355 -8.92 -15.80 -5.68
C CYS A 355 -10.21 -15.36 -6.38
N VAL A 356 -10.15 -14.25 -7.09
CA VAL A 356 -11.30 -13.66 -7.79
C VAL A 356 -10.92 -13.36 -9.22
N GLU A 357 -11.74 -13.78 -10.19
CA GLU A 357 -11.57 -13.43 -11.60
C GLU A 357 -11.86 -11.94 -11.79
N LEU A 358 -10.87 -11.17 -12.26
CA LEU A 358 -10.98 -9.72 -12.39
C LEU A 358 -12.14 -9.32 -13.33
N ALA A 359 -12.27 -10.00 -14.46
CA ALA A 359 -13.22 -9.62 -15.50
C ALA A 359 -14.68 -9.71 -15.07
N THR A 360 -15.01 -10.62 -14.15
CA THR A 360 -16.41 -10.93 -13.79
C THR A 360 -16.74 -10.70 -12.31
N GLY A 361 -15.71 -10.54 -11.46
CA GLY A 361 -15.87 -10.53 -10.01
C GLY A 361 -16.21 -11.90 -9.40
N LYS A 362 -16.14 -12.98 -10.19
CA LYS A 362 -16.45 -14.34 -9.73
C LYS A 362 -15.37 -14.85 -8.78
N VAL A 363 -15.78 -15.26 -7.58
CA VAL A 363 -14.88 -15.95 -6.63
C VAL A 363 -14.57 -17.34 -7.18
N LYS A 364 -13.31 -17.61 -7.44
CA LYS A 364 -12.81 -18.92 -7.92
C LYS A 364 -12.69 -19.90 -6.76
N TRP A 365 -12.11 -19.43 -5.66
CA TRP A 365 -12.02 -20.14 -4.40
C TRP A 365 -11.92 -19.18 -3.22
N SER A 366 -12.23 -19.70 -2.04
CA SER A 366 -12.17 -18.97 -0.77
C SER A 366 -11.68 -19.93 0.31
N ARG A 367 -10.71 -19.48 1.11
CA ARG A 367 -10.14 -20.21 2.24
C ARG A 367 -10.32 -19.39 3.51
N GLU A 368 -10.84 -20.02 4.57
CA GLU A 368 -11.01 -19.38 5.86
C GLU A 368 -9.66 -19.14 6.54
N GLU A 369 -9.40 -17.89 6.90
CA GLU A 369 -8.19 -17.43 7.58
C GLU A 369 -8.51 -16.57 8.80
N SER A 370 -9.73 -16.63 9.29
CA SER A 370 -10.18 -15.87 10.44
C SER A 370 -9.58 -16.38 11.74
N TRP A 371 -9.29 -15.46 12.63
CA TRP A 371 -8.88 -15.74 13.99
C TRP A 371 -9.51 -14.75 14.97
N ARG A 372 -9.53 -15.15 16.25
CA ARG A 372 -10.01 -14.24 17.30
C ARG A 372 -8.79 -13.57 17.93
N ALA A 373 -8.66 -12.28 17.76
CA ALA A 373 -7.51 -11.47 18.18
C ALA A 373 -7.21 -11.51 19.70
N TYR A 374 -8.12 -12.03 20.49
CA TYR A 374 -8.01 -12.02 21.95
C TYR A 374 -7.55 -13.36 22.55
N THR A 375 -7.11 -14.29 21.74
CA THR A 375 -6.53 -15.54 22.25
C THR A 375 -5.04 -15.36 22.51
N THR A 376 -4.55 -15.82 23.65
CA THR A 376 -3.15 -15.78 24.05
C THR A 376 -2.22 -16.65 23.19
N LYS A 377 -2.77 -17.47 22.29
CA LYS A 377 -2.03 -18.31 21.36
C LYS A 377 -2.06 -17.69 19.97
N GLN A 378 -0.89 -17.58 19.33
CA GLN A 378 -0.81 -17.20 17.94
C GLN A 378 -1.59 -18.21 17.09
N PRO A 379 -2.53 -17.74 16.25
CA PRO A 379 -3.33 -18.64 15.43
C PRO A 379 -2.49 -19.21 14.29
N ASN A 380 -2.76 -20.45 13.89
CA ASN A 380 -2.17 -21.05 12.71
C ASN A 380 -2.95 -20.66 11.43
N VAL A 381 -3.30 -19.39 11.32
CA VAL A 381 -4.00 -18.77 10.18
C VAL A 381 -3.36 -17.42 9.85
N TYR A 382 -3.54 -16.95 8.64
CA TYR A 382 -2.92 -15.71 8.18
C TYR A 382 -3.65 -14.44 8.63
N GLY A 383 -4.93 -14.55 8.95
CA GLY A 383 -5.74 -13.38 9.25
C GLY A 383 -5.86 -12.46 8.02
N ARG A 384 -5.71 -11.17 8.22
CA ARG A 384 -5.71 -10.14 7.16
C ARG A 384 -4.28 -9.93 6.62
N GLY A 385 -3.73 -10.96 6.03
CA GLY A 385 -2.36 -10.98 5.52
C GLY A 385 -2.13 -10.07 4.32
N SER A 386 -0.87 -9.92 3.97
CA SER A 386 -0.42 -9.25 2.75
C SER A 386 0.57 -10.15 2.00
N ALA A 387 0.77 -9.88 0.70
CA ALA A 387 1.60 -10.73 -0.14
C ALA A 387 2.47 -9.92 -1.11
N VAL A 388 3.56 -10.54 -1.57
CA VAL A 388 4.32 -10.17 -2.75
C VAL A 388 4.37 -11.36 -3.70
N LEU A 389 4.25 -11.11 -5.00
CA LEU A 389 4.29 -12.14 -6.05
C LEU A 389 5.65 -12.17 -6.72
N ALA A 390 6.21 -13.35 -6.91
CA ALA A 390 7.35 -13.62 -7.80
C ALA A 390 7.29 -15.06 -8.33
N GLU A 391 7.70 -15.28 -9.58
CA GLU A 391 7.71 -16.61 -10.23
C GLU A 391 6.38 -17.39 -10.08
N GLY A 392 5.23 -16.69 -10.17
CA GLY A 392 3.92 -17.33 -10.00
C GLY A 392 3.62 -17.82 -8.57
N LYS A 393 4.40 -17.34 -7.58
CA LYS A 393 4.23 -17.67 -6.17
C LYS A 393 3.94 -16.43 -5.32
N LEU A 394 3.07 -16.59 -4.36
CA LEU A 394 2.71 -15.55 -3.38
C LEU A 394 3.48 -15.83 -2.08
N PHE A 395 4.35 -14.90 -1.72
CA PHE A 395 5.03 -14.86 -0.42
C PHE A 395 4.17 -14.04 0.53
N VAL A 396 3.53 -14.70 1.46
CA VAL A 396 2.49 -14.14 2.32
C VAL A 396 3.04 -13.88 3.72
N LEU A 397 2.71 -12.71 4.27
CA LEU A 397 2.87 -12.40 5.69
C LEU A 397 1.48 -12.27 6.32
N GLY A 398 1.15 -13.17 7.22
CA GLY A 398 -0.04 -13.09 8.07
C GLY A 398 0.14 -12.08 9.19
N GLU A 399 -0.94 -11.49 9.66
CA GLU A 399 -0.92 -10.46 10.71
C GLU A 399 -0.38 -10.94 12.08
N GLY A 400 -0.35 -12.25 12.31
CA GLY A 400 0.27 -12.89 13.48
C GLY A 400 1.72 -13.34 13.28
N GLY A 401 2.38 -12.95 12.18
CA GLY A 401 3.78 -13.32 11.89
C GLY A 401 3.95 -14.70 11.26
N LEU A 402 2.86 -15.29 10.73
CA LEU A 402 2.91 -16.53 9.95
C LEU A 402 3.37 -16.23 8.52
N LEU A 403 4.47 -16.82 8.07
CA LEU A 403 4.91 -16.78 6.68
C LEU A 403 4.28 -17.92 5.88
N GLY A 404 3.70 -17.59 4.73
CA GLY A 404 3.16 -18.53 3.78
C GLY A 404 3.84 -18.47 2.42
N LEU A 405 3.87 -19.58 1.73
CA LEU A 405 4.22 -19.66 0.31
C LEU A 405 3.08 -20.38 -0.40
N PHE A 406 2.52 -19.73 -1.42
CA PHE A 406 1.41 -20.29 -2.21
C PHE A 406 1.71 -20.21 -3.70
N GLU A 407 1.15 -21.13 -4.47
CA GLU A 407 1.04 -20.90 -5.92
C GLU A 407 -0.04 -19.86 -6.20
N ALA A 408 0.21 -18.99 -7.17
CA ALA A 408 -0.82 -18.12 -7.74
C ALA A 408 -1.72 -18.95 -8.68
N ASN A 409 -2.53 -19.83 -8.11
CA ASN A 409 -3.32 -20.84 -8.81
C ASN A 409 -4.81 -20.50 -8.74
N PRO A 410 -5.50 -20.21 -9.87
CA PRO A 410 -6.90 -19.83 -9.86
C PRO A 410 -7.87 -21.02 -9.66
N ALA A 411 -7.41 -22.27 -9.79
CA ALA A 411 -8.28 -23.44 -9.64
C ALA A 411 -8.51 -23.79 -8.16
N LYS A 412 -7.49 -23.64 -7.32
CA LYS A 412 -7.54 -24.00 -5.89
C LYS A 412 -6.43 -23.30 -5.10
N PRO A 413 -6.57 -23.11 -3.78
CA PRO A 413 -5.48 -22.61 -2.94
C PRO A 413 -4.44 -23.73 -2.74
N VAL A 414 -3.24 -23.54 -3.30
CA VAL A 414 -2.12 -24.47 -3.16
C VAL A 414 -1.07 -23.86 -2.25
N GLU A 415 -0.97 -24.35 -1.04
CA GLU A 415 0.03 -23.92 -0.06
C GLU A 415 1.27 -24.80 -0.16
N LEU A 416 2.41 -24.17 -0.47
CA LEU A 416 3.71 -24.81 -0.65
C LEU A 416 4.54 -24.84 0.64
N GLY A 417 4.09 -24.16 1.67
CA GLY A 417 4.71 -24.16 2.97
C GLY A 417 4.24 -23.03 3.87
N ARG A 418 4.39 -23.23 5.18
CA ARG A 418 4.12 -22.24 6.23
C ARG A 418 5.19 -22.30 7.30
N HIS A 419 5.46 -21.14 7.89
CA HIS A 419 6.44 -21.03 8.96
C HIS A 419 6.03 -19.91 9.92
N GLN A 420 5.85 -20.23 11.20
CA GLN A 420 5.63 -19.21 12.22
C GLN A 420 6.97 -18.61 12.63
N VAL A 421 7.12 -17.31 12.45
CA VAL A 421 8.32 -16.57 12.85
C VAL A 421 8.17 -16.15 14.32
N PRO A 422 9.00 -16.68 15.23
CA PRO A 422 8.80 -16.46 16.67
C PRO A 422 8.91 -15.00 17.13
N GLU A 423 9.74 -14.20 16.45
CA GLU A 423 9.96 -12.79 16.76
C GLU A 423 8.84 -11.87 16.25
N LEU A 424 8.11 -12.32 15.23
CA LEU A 424 7.02 -11.51 14.67
C LEU A 424 5.73 -11.75 15.45
N LYS A 425 5.27 -10.71 16.12
CA LYS A 425 4.01 -10.71 16.88
C LYS A 425 2.98 -9.83 16.20
N TYR A 426 1.73 -10.10 16.48
CA TYR A 426 0.62 -9.25 16.07
C TYR A 426 0.80 -7.81 16.60
N PRO A 427 0.57 -6.78 15.75
CA PRO A 427 0.20 -6.87 14.34
C PRO A 427 1.38 -6.79 13.37
N CYS A 428 1.37 -7.64 12.32
CA CYS A 428 2.31 -7.58 11.20
C CYS A 428 1.57 -7.04 9.96
N TRP A 429 1.31 -5.73 9.92
CA TRP A 429 0.48 -5.12 8.89
C TRP A 429 1.25 -4.42 7.77
N ALA A 430 2.55 -4.29 7.89
CA ALA A 430 3.40 -3.83 6.81
C ALA A 430 3.49 -4.88 5.70
N ALA A 431 3.38 -4.46 4.44
CA ALA A 431 3.53 -5.37 3.32
C ALA A 431 4.94 -5.98 3.28
N PRO A 432 5.10 -7.29 2.99
CA PRO A 432 6.40 -7.88 2.74
C PRO A 432 7.03 -7.27 1.48
N ILE A 433 8.35 -7.22 1.43
CA ILE A 433 9.09 -6.79 0.24
C ILE A 433 10.08 -7.85 -0.21
N LEU A 434 10.36 -7.89 -1.49
CA LEU A 434 11.27 -8.84 -2.12
C LEU A 434 12.34 -8.09 -2.91
N SER A 435 13.60 -8.30 -2.57
CA SER A 435 14.72 -7.66 -3.23
C SER A 435 15.98 -8.54 -3.09
N ASP A 436 16.68 -8.79 -4.19
CA ASP A 436 17.92 -9.58 -4.27
C ASP A 436 17.73 -10.99 -3.67
N LYS A 437 16.63 -11.66 -4.05
CA LYS A 437 16.22 -12.99 -3.54
C LYS A 437 16.13 -13.07 -2.02
N ARG A 438 15.74 -11.96 -1.40
CA ARG A 438 15.53 -11.82 0.03
C ARG A 438 14.14 -11.31 0.30
N LEU A 439 13.50 -11.93 1.28
CA LEU A 439 12.21 -11.51 1.78
C LEU A 439 12.42 -10.72 3.07
N TYR A 440 11.90 -9.49 3.11
CA TYR A 440 11.94 -8.64 4.29
C TYR A 440 10.53 -8.49 4.82
N VAL A 441 10.38 -8.75 6.11
CA VAL A 441 9.09 -8.65 6.80
C VAL A 441 9.29 -7.96 8.15
N ARG A 442 8.24 -7.31 8.63
CA ARG A 442 8.29 -6.66 9.95
C ARG A 442 7.02 -6.85 10.77
N SER A 443 7.19 -6.83 12.09
CA SER A 443 6.16 -6.47 13.07
C SER A 443 6.38 -5.03 13.57
N GLU A 444 5.80 -4.69 14.69
CA GLU A 444 6.09 -3.42 15.37
C GLU A 444 7.48 -3.38 16.03
N ASP A 445 8.06 -4.54 16.35
CA ASP A 445 9.29 -4.65 17.12
C ASP A 445 10.50 -5.12 16.31
N TYR A 446 10.28 -5.89 15.26
CA TYR A 446 11.35 -6.53 14.49
C TYR A 446 11.20 -6.34 12.99
N LEU A 447 12.34 -6.13 12.33
CA LEU A 447 12.54 -6.28 10.90
C LEU A 447 13.46 -7.47 10.65
N ILE A 448 13.04 -8.41 9.81
CA ILE A 448 13.74 -9.67 9.55
C ILE A 448 13.95 -9.83 8.04
N CYS A 449 15.15 -10.24 7.68
CA CYS A 449 15.54 -10.57 6.31
C CYS A 449 15.77 -12.08 6.20
N PHE A 450 15.09 -12.69 5.27
CA PHE A 450 15.21 -14.11 4.94
C PHE A 450 15.89 -14.31 3.59
N ASP A 451 16.71 -15.34 3.49
CA ASP A 451 17.20 -15.88 2.23
C ASP A 451 16.10 -16.76 1.61
N ILE A 452 15.68 -16.40 0.42
CA ILE A 452 14.72 -17.18 -0.37
C ILE A 452 15.27 -17.59 -1.73
N ALA A 453 16.60 -17.54 -1.89
CA ALA A 453 17.26 -18.10 -3.07
C ALA A 453 17.12 -19.62 -3.10
N LYS A 454 17.03 -20.16 -4.32
CA LYS A 454 16.95 -21.59 -4.61
C LYS A 454 18.30 -22.27 -4.38
#